data_ba8ca82e9363050c4b2a2641ba0f27d8
#
_entry.id   ba8ca82e9363050c4b2a2641ba0f27d8
#
_cell.length_a   1.000
_cell.length_b   1.000
_cell.length_c   1.000
_cell.angle_alpha   90.00
_cell.angle_beta   90.00
_cell.angle_gamma   90.00
#
_symmetry.space_group_name_H-M   'P 1'
#
loop_
_entity.id
_entity.type
_entity.pdbx_description
1 polymer ?
#
loop_
_entity_poly.entity_id
_entity_poly.type
_entity_poly.pdbx_seq_one_letter_code
_entity_poly.pdbx_strand_id
1 'polypeptide(L)'
;GTVMAFNALLAFFVSPLQNIINLQPKLQEAKVANNRLNEVLQIDTEKSDTNSQDQADLVGPINIQHVDYSYEYSRPILQDINLQIGCNDKLAIVGLSGSGKSTLAKLLVGFYLPTQGQIEFNQHKTTEINLCDIRQYVHYLPQSPQLFSGTIKDNLLMRLDREVSIEEIDNACKLALIYNDIQEMPLKYETKLDEEATVLSGGQKQRLTLARALLTSARVLIFDESTSSLDPITEKRIVENLLEIEDRTMIFIAHRLSIAKKVNKVVVMRDRKIIEQGTHQELLNHHQEYYNLWNA
;
A
#
# COMPACT_ATOMS: atom_id res chain seq x y z
N GLY A 1 -70.59 -19.52 26.88
CA GLY A 1 -69.59 -20.58 26.60
C GLY A 1 -69.12 -20.61 25.14
N THR A 2 -70.07 -20.62 24.20
CA THR A 2 -69.82 -20.81 22.75
C THR A 2 -68.99 -19.70 22.09
N VAL A 3 -69.23 -18.44 22.45
CA VAL A 3 -68.42 -17.27 21.90
C VAL A 3 -66.99 -17.34 22.35
N MET A 4 -66.69 -17.70 23.60
CA MET A 4 -65.34 -17.85 24.09
C MET A 4 -64.58 -19.01 23.40
N ALA A 5 -65.24 -20.13 23.20
CA ALA A 5 -64.71 -21.27 22.49
C ALA A 5 -64.41 -20.95 21.01
N PHE A 6 -65.30 -20.18 20.35
CA PHE A 6 -65.09 -19.71 18.99
C PHE A 6 -63.89 -18.75 18.85
N ASN A 7 -63.77 -17.78 19.78
CA ASN A 7 -62.60 -16.86 19.79
C ASN A 7 -61.28 -17.60 20.06
N ALA A 8 -61.29 -18.60 20.94
CA ALA A 8 -60.09 -19.40 21.19
C ALA A 8 -59.68 -20.20 19.94
N LEU A 9 -60.66 -20.80 19.23
CA LEU A 9 -60.40 -21.51 17.96
C LEU A 9 -59.90 -20.58 16.87
N LEU A 10 -60.47 -19.37 16.75
CA LEU A 10 -59.99 -18.36 15.81
C LEU A 10 -58.55 -17.97 16.07
N ALA A 11 -58.17 -17.78 17.33
CA ALA A 11 -56.79 -17.46 17.70
C ALA A 11 -55.79 -18.58 17.28
N PHE A 12 -56.20 -19.84 17.42
CA PHE A 12 -55.40 -20.99 16.97
C PHE A 12 -55.13 -21.00 15.45
N PHE A 13 -56.04 -20.46 14.64
CA PHE A 13 -55.86 -20.37 13.19
C PHE A 13 -55.15 -19.07 12.74
N VAL A 14 -55.46 -17.94 13.36
CA VAL A 14 -54.92 -16.64 12.97
C VAL A 14 -53.44 -16.53 13.29
N SER A 15 -53.01 -17.05 14.44
CA SER A 15 -51.62 -16.95 14.86
C SER A 15 -50.62 -17.68 13.91
N PRO A 16 -50.85 -18.94 13.50
CA PRO A 16 -50.01 -19.59 12.48
C PRO A 16 -50.01 -18.88 11.13
N LEU A 17 -51.18 -18.36 10.68
CA LEU A 17 -51.26 -17.62 9.43
C LEU A 17 -50.44 -16.32 9.46
N GLN A 18 -50.48 -15.57 10.56
CA GLN A 18 -49.64 -14.40 10.77
C GLN A 18 -48.13 -14.76 10.75
N ASN A 19 -47.78 -15.89 11.36
CA ASN A 19 -46.38 -16.37 11.34
C ASN A 19 -45.91 -16.71 9.94
N ILE A 20 -46.76 -17.31 9.09
CA ILE A 20 -46.43 -17.59 7.68
C ILE A 20 -46.28 -16.31 6.89
N ILE A 21 -47.18 -15.33 7.08
CA ILE A 21 -47.08 -14.03 6.40
C ILE A 21 -45.78 -13.31 6.81
N ASN A 22 -45.44 -13.35 8.09
CA ASN A 22 -44.22 -12.74 8.61
C ASN A 22 -42.92 -13.50 8.21
N LEU A 23 -43.03 -14.69 7.66
CA LEU A 23 -41.90 -15.46 7.16
C LEU A 23 -41.37 -14.88 5.84
N GLN A 24 -42.25 -14.34 4.99
CA GLN A 24 -41.91 -13.84 3.67
C GLN A 24 -40.80 -12.73 3.71
N PRO A 25 -40.90 -11.66 4.54
CA PRO A 25 -39.84 -10.67 4.66
C PRO A 25 -38.51 -11.30 5.11
N LYS A 26 -38.53 -12.19 6.07
CA LYS A 26 -37.34 -12.89 6.58
C LYS A 26 -36.66 -13.74 5.50
N LEU A 27 -37.45 -14.41 4.65
CA LEU A 27 -36.90 -15.15 3.51
C LEU A 27 -36.26 -14.21 2.47
N GLN A 28 -36.85 -13.03 2.22
CA GLN A 28 -36.28 -12.05 1.34
C GLN A 28 -34.96 -11.50 1.89
N GLU A 29 -34.91 -11.14 3.17
CA GLU A 29 -33.68 -10.70 3.85
C GLU A 29 -32.58 -11.77 3.76
N ALA A 30 -32.91 -13.02 4.07
CA ALA A 30 -32.00 -14.15 3.97
C ALA A 30 -31.49 -14.35 2.53
N LYS A 31 -32.36 -14.20 1.52
CA LYS A 31 -31.99 -14.29 0.11
C LYS A 31 -31.01 -13.18 -0.29
N VAL A 32 -31.29 -11.93 0.13
CA VAL A 32 -30.38 -10.79 -0.13
C VAL A 32 -29.04 -11.01 0.55
N ALA A 33 -29.02 -11.44 1.81
CA ALA A 33 -27.79 -11.74 2.53
C ALA A 33 -26.98 -12.86 1.84
N ASN A 34 -27.66 -13.93 1.42
CA ASN A 34 -27.03 -15.05 0.70
C ASN A 34 -26.47 -14.61 -0.67
N ASN A 35 -27.19 -13.75 -1.40
CA ASN A 35 -26.68 -13.25 -2.66
C ASN A 35 -25.41 -12.42 -2.47
N ARG A 36 -25.39 -11.51 -1.48
CA ARG A 36 -24.18 -10.73 -1.15
C ARG A 36 -23.00 -11.62 -0.74
N LEU A 37 -23.26 -12.67 0.03
CA LEU A 37 -22.24 -13.65 0.41
C LEU A 37 -21.71 -14.38 -0.83
N ASN A 38 -22.60 -14.82 -1.71
CA ASN A 38 -22.21 -15.50 -2.95
C ASN A 38 -21.44 -14.58 -3.90
N GLU A 39 -21.78 -13.29 -3.99
CA GLU A 39 -21.01 -12.31 -4.78
C GLU A 39 -19.56 -12.24 -4.31
N VAL A 40 -19.34 -12.25 -2.99
CA VAL A 40 -17.97 -12.26 -2.43
C VAL A 40 -17.25 -13.59 -2.66
N LEU A 41 -17.96 -14.72 -2.47
CA LEU A 41 -17.40 -16.07 -2.64
C LEU A 41 -17.12 -16.43 -4.11
N GLN A 42 -17.75 -15.76 -5.08
CA GLN A 42 -17.53 -15.96 -6.51
C GLN A 42 -16.38 -15.12 -7.06
N ILE A 43 -15.82 -14.18 -6.27
CA ILE A 43 -14.63 -13.44 -6.67
C ILE A 43 -13.48 -14.45 -6.80
N ASP A 44 -12.87 -14.47 -7.99
CA ASP A 44 -11.68 -15.28 -8.22
C ASP A 44 -10.59 -14.89 -7.22
N THR A 45 -10.09 -15.87 -6.49
CA THR A 45 -8.97 -15.67 -5.58
C THR A 45 -7.70 -15.40 -6.39
N GLU A 46 -6.82 -14.56 -5.86
CA GLU A 46 -5.48 -14.43 -6.43
C GLU A 46 -4.85 -15.84 -6.55
N LYS A 47 -4.37 -16.18 -7.75
CA LYS A 47 -3.71 -17.46 -7.96
C LYS A 47 -2.44 -17.50 -7.13
N SER A 48 -2.50 -18.18 -6.00
CA SER A 48 -1.32 -18.67 -5.32
C SER A 48 -0.97 -20.00 -5.98
N ASP A 49 -0.18 -19.99 -7.04
CA ASP A 49 0.40 -21.22 -7.56
C ASP A 49 1.37 -21.76 -6.50
N THR A 50 0.82 -22.59 -5.59
CA THR A 50 1.56 -23.29 -4.54
C THR A 50 2.57 -24.31 -5.09
N ASN A 51 2.69 -24.42 -6.40
CA ASN A 51 3.56 -25.37 -7.09
C ASN A 51 4.90 -24.79 -7.57
N SER A 52 5.15 -23.49 -7.43
CA SER A 52 6.51 -22.96 -7.65
C SER A 52 7.36 -23.28 -6.41
N GLN A 53 8.01 -24.44 -6.41
CA GLN A 53 8.93 -24.87 -5.34
C GLN A 53 10.22 -24.05 -5.29
N ASP A 54 10.48 -23.19 -6.27
CA ASP A 54 11.65 -22.32 -6.30
C ASP A 54 11.20 -20.87 -6.08
N GLN A 55 11.58 -20.29 -4.93
CA GLN A 55 11.52 -18.84 -4.74
C GLN A 55 12.34 -18.19 -5.86
N ALA A 56 11.69 -17.40 -6.72
CA ALA A 56 12.38 -16.67 -7.75
C ALA A 56 13.39 -15.70 -7.11
N ASP A 57 14.64 -15.71 -7.58
CA ASP A 57 15.62 -14.71 -7.17
C ASP A 57 15.24 -13.36 -7.80
N LEU A 58 14.59 -12.50 -7.02
CA LEU A 58 14.14 -11.18 -7.44
C LEU A 58 15.21 -10.11 -7.24
N VAL A 59 16.38 -10.46 -6.66
CA VAL A 59 17.43 -9.49 -6.37
C VAL A 59 18.11 -9.05 -7.66
N GLY A 60 17.75 -7.88 -8.16
CA GLY A 60 18.29 -7.37 -9.42
C GLY A 60 17.55 -6.11 -9.89
N PRO A 61 17.78 -5.71 -11.14
CA PRO A 61 17.11 -4.57 -11.72
C PRO A 61 15.61 -4.86 -11.96
N ILE A 62 14.81 -3.80 -11.87
CA ILE A 62 13.40 -3.84 -12.25
C ILE A 62 13.28 -3.18 -13.62
N ASN A 63 12.72 -3.91 -14.59
CA ASN A 63 12.51 -3.44 -15.95
C ASN A 63 11.01 -3.33 -16.24
N ILE A 64 10.59 -2.15 -16.66
CA ILE A 64 9.22 -1.85 -17.07
C ILE A 64 9.28 -1.56 -18.56
N GLN A 65 8.57 -2.34 -19.37
CA GLN A 65 8.66 -2.28 -20.84
C GLN A 65 7.28 -2.15 -21.46
N HIS A 66 7.03 -1.03 -22.13
CA HIS A 66 5.80 -0.72 -22.87
C HIS A 66 4.53 -0.97 -22.06
N VAL A 67 4.53 -0.60 -20.77
CA VAL A 67 3.42 -0.88 -19.86
C VAL A 67 2.30 0.11 -20.06
N ASP A 68 1.12 -0.45 -20.41
CA ASP A 68 -0.17 0.23 -20.37
C ASP A 68 -1.01 -0.30 -19.20
N TYR A 69 -1.81 0.58 -18.61
CA TYR A 69 -2.77 0.17 -17.59
C TYR A 69 -4.03 1.03 -17.60
N SER A 70 -5.18 0.36 -17.46
CA SER A 70 -6.49 0.97 -17.27
C SER A 70 -7.25 0.25 -16.16
N TYR A 71 -7.95 0.99 -15.29
CA TYR A 71 -8.97 0.35 -14.45
C TYR A 71 -10.15 -0.07 -15.33
N GLU A 72 -10.89 -1.09 -14.91
CA GLU A 72 -12.08 -1.56 -15.62
C GLU A 72 -12.98 -0.38 -16.03
N TYR A 73 -13.40 -0.37 -17.31
CA TYR A 73 -14.28 0.63 -17.91
C TYR A 73 -13.79 2.09 -17.85
N SER A 74 -12.50 2.32 -17.55
CA SER A 74 -11.94 3.67 -17.45
C SER A 74 -10.99 4.00 -18.59
N ARG A 75 -10.67 5.30 -18.71
CA ARG A 75 -9.62 5.75 -19.62
C ARG A 75 -8.26 5.22 -19.17
N PRO A 76 -7.31 5.00 -20.10
CA PRO A 76 -5.95 4.59 -19.75
C PRO A 76 -5.38 5.50 -18.65
N ILE A 77 -4.71 4.93 -17.64
CA ILE A 77 -4.07 5.66 -16.55
C ILE A 77 -2.54 5.69 -16.74
N LEU A 78 -2.01 4.68 -17.38
CA LEU A 78 -0.61 4.62 -17.81
C LEU A 78 -0.56 4.25 -19.28
N GLN A 79 0.35 4.85 -20.03
CA GLN A 79 0.52 4.65 -21.46
C GLN A 79 2.00 4.59 -21.81
N ASP A 80 2.41 3.47 -22.39
CA ASP A 80 3.77 3.22 -22.88
C ASP A 80 4.86 3.57 -21.88
N ILE A 81 4.69 3.08 -20.64
CA ILE A 81 5.66 3.30 -19.57
C ILE A 81 6.89 2.44 -19.81
N ASN A 82 8.04 3.10 -19.94
CA ASN A 82 9.34 2.48 -20.08
C ASN A 82 10.27 3.02 -19.00
N LEU A 83 10.72 2.15 -18.08
CA LEU A 83 11.57 2.54 -16.95
C LEU A 83 12.45 1.36 -16.52
N GLN A 84 13.73 1.64 -16.32
CA GLN A 84 14.66 0.73 -15.68
C GLN A 84 15.08 1.30 -14.32
N ILE A 85 15.01 0.48 -13.28
CA ILE A 85 15.42 0.80 -11.91
C ILE A 85 16.53 -0.19 -11.55
N GLY A 86 17.71 0.34 -11.25
CA GLY A 86 18.84 -0.47 -10.83
C GLY A 86 18.67 -1.03 -9.42
N CYS A 87 19.45 -2.05 -9.11
CA CYS A 87 19.54 -2.57 -7.74
C CYS A 87 20.10 -1.46 -6.83
N ASN A 88 19.45 -1.27 -5.67
CA ASN A 88 19.80 -0.26 -4.67
C ASN A 88 19.68 1.21 -5.12
N ASP A 89 19.06 1.47 -6.27
CA ASP A 89 18.78 2.82 -6.73
C ASP A 89 17.88 3.59 -5.75
N LYS A 90 18.13 4.90 -5.69
CA LYS A 90 17.24 5.86 -5.02
C LYS A 90 16.55 6.68 -6.10
N LEU A 91 15.26 6.47 -6.28
CA LEU A 91 14.47 7.04 -7.38
C LEU A 91 13.38 7.97 -6.85
N ALA A 92 13.21 9.14 -7.48
CA ALA A 92 12.05 10.00 -7.25
C ALA A 92 11.14 10.01 -8.49
N ILE A 93 9.85 9.71 -8.29
CA ILE A 93 8.81 9.86 -9.32
C ILE A 93 8.02 11.12 -9.00
N VAL A 94 8.10 12.11 -9.89
CA VAL A 94 7.49 13.43 -9.72
C VAL A 94 6.51 13.73 -10.87
N GLY A 95 5.63 14.69 -10.67
CA GLY A 95 4.63 15.11 -11.66
C GLY A 95 3.33 15.56 -11.00
N LEU A 96 2.44 16.15 -11.79
CA LEU A 96 1.16 16.66 -11.30
C LEU A 96 0.27 15.55 -10.74
N SER A 97 -0.71 15.94 -9.91
CA SER A 97 -1.72 15.01 -9.41
C SER A 97 -2.48 14.36 -10.59
N GLY A 98 -2.77 13.07 -10.48
CA GLY A 98 -3.46 12.32 -11.55
C GLY A 98 -2.56 11.88 -12.72
N SER A 99 -1.23 12.10 -12.70
CA SER A 99 -0.32 11.65 -13.77
C SER A 99 -0.06 10.14 -13.79
N GLY A 100 -0.55 9.37 -12.79
CA GLY A 100 -0.42 7.90 -12.74
C GLY A 100 0.66 7.37 -11.78
N LYS A 101 1.35 8.22 -10.99
CA LYS A 101 2.45 7.82 -10.10
C LYS A 101 2.09 6.70 -9.12
N SER A 102 1.01 6.88 -8.35
CA SER A 102 0.56 5.86 -7.39
C SER A 102 0.05 4.59 -8.06
N THR A 103 -0.46 4.69 -9.29
CA THR A 103 -0.86 3.52 -10.08
C THR A 103 0.37 2.73 -10.54
N LEU A 104 1.44 3.41 -10.95
CA LEU A 104 2.72 2.75 -11.27
C LEU A 104 3.30 2.03 -10.05
N ALA A 105 3.26 2.66 -8.87
CA ALA A 105 3.67 2.01 -7.63
C ALA A 105 2.85 0.74 -7.32
N LYS A 106 1.54 0.80 -7.49
CA LYS A 106 0.64 -0.34 -7.25
C LYS A 106 0.87 -1.50 -8.23
N LEU A 107 1.28 -1.22 -9.45
CA LEU A 107 1.72 -2.25 -10.42
C LEU A 107 3.03 -2.90 -9.96
N LEU A 108 4.00 -2.13 -9.44
CA LEU A 108 5.26 -2.66 -8.93
C LEU A 108 5.08 -3.59 -7.73
N VAL A 109 4.06 -3.36 -6.91
CA VAL A 109 3.73 -4.23 -5.75
C VAL A 109 2.89 -5.45 -6.15
N GLY A 110 2.43 -5.49 -7.40
CA GLY A 110 1.53 -6.55 -7.86
C GLY A 110 0.11 -6.45 -7.32
N PHE A 111 -0.37 -5.23 -6.97
CA PHE A 111 -1.80 -5.02 -6.66
C PHE A 111 -2.63 -5.04 -7.92
N TYR A 112 -2.03 -4.72 -9.05
CA TYR A 112 -2.60 -4.79 -10.38
C TYR A 112 -1.58 -5.38 -11.34
N LEU A 113 -2.06 -6.03 -12.40
CA LEU A 113 -1.24 -6.48 -13.51
C LEU A 113 -1.36 -5.49 -14.68
N PRO A 114 -0.30 -5.27 -15.46
CA PRO A 114 -0.37 -4.42 -16.64
C PRO A 114 -1.37 -4.96 -17.65
N THR A 115 -2.09 -4.07 -18.34
CA THR A 115 -3.02 -4.44 -19.43
C THR A 115 -2.25 -4.82 -20.69
N GLN A 116 -1.12 -4.14 -20.95
CA GLN A 116 -0.16 -4.44 -22.00
C GLN A 116 1.26 -4.20 -21.49
N GLY A 117 2.23 -4.76 -22.20
CA GLY A 117 3.63 -4.69 -21.79
C GLY A 117 3.97 -5.68 -20.68
N GLN A 118 5.11 -5.49 -20.04
CA GLN A 118 5.59 -6.37 -18.98
C GLN A 118 6.41 -5.62 -17.93
N ILE A 119 6.38 -6.15 -16.72
CA ILE A 119 7.24 -5.73 -15.61
C ILE A 119 8.06 -6.96 -15.22
N GLU A 120 9.36 -6.78 -15.13
CA GLU A 120 10.31 -7.84 -14.79
C GLU A 120 11.10 -7.46 -13.53
N PHE A 121 11.26 -8.40 -12.63
CA PHE A 121 12.18 -8.37 -11.50
C PHE A 121 13.31 -9.35 -11.75
N ASN A 122 14.54 -8.86 -11.89
CA ASN A 122 15.70 -9.70 -12.19
C ASN A 122 15.44 -10.70 -13.33
N GLN A 123 14.89 -10.24 -14.48
CA GLN A 123 14.53 -11.02 -15.66
C GLN A 123 13.30 -11.96 -15.49
N HIS A 124 12.69 -12.03 -14.31
CA HIS A 124 11.45 -12.77 -14.09
C HIS A 124 10.24 -11.86 -14.29
N LYS A 125 9.29 -12.28 -15.13
CA LYS A 125 8.06 -11.51 -15.38
C LYS A 125 7.09 -11.61 -14.21
N THR A 126 6.42 -10.52 -13.89
CA THR A 126 5.41 -10.50 -12.81
C THR A 126 4.26 -11.49 -13.02
N THR A 127 4.00 -11.89 -14.27
CA THR A 127 3.00 -12.91 -14.60
C THR A 127 3.45 -14.35 -14.29
N GLU A 128 4.75 -14.56 -14.07
CA GLU A 128 5.39 -15.85 -13.81
C GLU A 128 5.79 -16.01 -12.33
N ILE A 129 5.78 -14.92 -11.57
CA ILE A 129 6.15 -14.89 -10.15
C ILE A 129 4.89 -14.99 -9.29
N ASN A 130 5.01 -15.67 -8.13
CA ASN A 130 3.98 -15.63 -7.13
C ASN A 130 3.87 -14.20 -6.55
N LEU A 131 2.66 -13.66 -6.50
CA LEU A 131 2.41 -12.32 -5.95
C LEU A 131 2.85 -12.17 -4.48
N CYS A 132 2.85 -13.26 -3.71
CA CYS A 132 3.38 -13.26 -2.35
C CYS A 132 4.88 -12.95 -2.33
N ASP A 133 5.66 -13.50 -3.26
CA ASP A 133 7.10 -13.28 -3.34
C ASP A 133 7.40 -11.83 -3.75
N ILE A 134 6.63 -11.29 -4.71
CA ILE A 134 6.72 -9.87 -5.06
C ILE A 134 6.46 -8.99 -3.84
N ARG A 135 5.42 -9.28 -3.04
CA ARG A 135 5.04 -8.50 -1.85
C ARG A 135 5.96 -8.70 -0.65
N GLN A 136 6.76 -9.74 -0.64
CA GLN A 136 7.87 -9.89 0.31
C GLN A 136 9.09 -9.08 -0.14
N TYR A 137 9.33 -9.02 -1.45
CA TYR A 137 10.46 -8.30 -2.05
C TYR A 137 10.22 -6.79 -2.12
N VAL A 138 8.98 -6.36 -2.40
CA VAL A 138 8.56 -4.95 -2.54
C VAL A 138 7.61 -4.58 -1.41
N HIS A 139 7.97 -3.60 -0.60
CA HIS A 139 7.09 -3.05 0.44
C HIS A 139 6.58 -1.66 0.04
N TYR A 140 5.27 -1.49 0.10
CA TYR A 140 4.59 -0.24 -0.27
C TYR A 140 4.04 0.47 0.96
N LEU A 141 4.45 1.72 1.12
CA LEU A 141 3.94 2.62 2.15
C LEU A 141 2.94 3.59 1.50
N PRO A 142 1.64 3.44 1.79
CA PRO A 142 0.61 4.31 1.25
C PRO A 142 0.66 5.70 1.89
N GLN A 143 0.01 6.66 1.24
CA GLN A 143 -0.16 8.04 1.73
C GLN A 143 -0.80 8.10 3.13
N SER A 144 -1.83 7.29 3.36
CA SER A 144 -2.49 7.20 4.67
C SER A 144 -1.91 6.04 5.47
N PRO A 145 -1.31 6.30 6.64
CA PRO A 145 -0.73 5.25 7.47
C PRO A 145 -1.81 4.29 7.97
N GLN A 146 -1.56 2.98 7.84
CA GLN A 146 -2.46 1.93 8.32
C GLN A 146 -1.85 1.32 9.59
N LEU A 147 -2.52 1.51 10.71
CA LEU A 147 -2.20 0.89 11.99
C LEU A 147 -3.39 0.02 12.42
N PHE A 148 -3.12 -0.97 13.27
CA PHE A 148 -4.09 -1.95 13.70
C PHE A 148 -4.23 -1.91 15.21
N SER A 149 -5.39 -2.31 15.72
CA SER A 149 -5.61 -2.47 17.17
C SER A 149 -4.62 -3.50 17.74
N GLY A 150 -4.01 -3.16 18.88
CA GLY A 150 -2.93 -3.94 19.49
C GLY A 150 -1.91 -3.02 20.14
N THR A 151 -0.73 -3.51 20.44
CA THR A 151 0.36 -2.68 20.96
C THR A 151 1.16 -2.01 19.83
N ILE A 152 1.96 -1.01 20.17
CA ILE A 152 2.97 -0.44 19.23
C ILE A 152 3.90 -1.56 18.75
N LYS A 153 4.31 -2.45 19.64
CA LYS A 153 5.16 -3.60 19.31
C LYS A 153 4.49 -4.54 18.32
N ASP A 154 3.21 -4.88 18.52
CA ASP A 154 2.45 -5.72 17.59
C ASP A 154 2.39 -5.09 16.19
N ASN A 155 2.20 -3.78 16.13
CA ASN A 155 2.19 -3.05 14.87
C ASN A 155 3.55 -3.05 14.18
N LEU A 156 4.66 -2.90 14.91
CA LEU A 156 6.02 -2.93 14.37
C LEU A 156 6.40 -4.32 13.83
N LEU A 157 5.99 -5.38 14.54
CA LEU A 157 6.33 -6.77 14.21
C LEU A 157 5.33 -7.44 13.25
N MET A 158 4.29 -6.73 12.84
CA MET A 158 3.25 -7.28 11.97
C MET A 158 3.82 -7.84 10.67
N ARG A 159 3.45 -9.10 10.36
CA ARG A 159 3.87 -9.84 9.15
C ARG A 159 5.39 -10.05 9.03
N LEU A 160 6.12 -9.98 10.12
CA LEU A 160 7.51 -10.40 10.13
C LEU A 160 7.57 -11.90 10.47
N ASP A 161 8.06 -12.71 9.53
CA ASP A 161 8.19 -14.17 9.68
C ASP A 161 9.51 -14.56 10.39
N ARG A 162 10.13 -13.60 11.09
CA ARG A 162 11.39 -13.79 11.84
C ARG A 162 11.32 -13.15 13.22
N GLU A 163 12.12 -13.65 14.12
CA GLU A 163 12.39 -12.97 15.38
C GLU A 163 13.19 -11.69 15.14
N VAL A 164 12.77 -10.61 15.81
CA VAL A 164 13.41 -9.30 15.73
C VAL A 164 13.87 -8.91 17.12
N SER A 165 15.14 -8.55 17.25
CA SER A 165 15.70 -8.09 18.51
C SER A 165 15.16 -6.71 18.88
N ILE A 166 15.18 -6.39 20.18
CA ILE A 166 14.78 -5.06 20.65
C ILE A 166 15.70 -3.96 20.07
N GLU A 167 16.95 -4.29 19.85
CA GLU A 167 17.93 -3.39 19.26
C GLU A 167 17.59 -3.04 17.81
N GLU A 168 17.16 -4.02 17.01
CA GLU A 168 16.66 -3.78 15.65
C GLU A 168 15.41 -2.89 15.65
N ILE A 169 14.47 -3.13 16.58
CA ILE A 169 13.28 -2.31 16.75
C ILE A 169 13.69 -0.87 17.08
N ASP A 170 14.58 -0.68 18.05
CA ASP A 170 15.06 0.63 18.47
C ASP A 170 15.74 1.37 17.30
N ASN A 171 16.57 0.68 16.52
CA ASN A 171 17.27 1.25 15.38
C ASN A 171 16.28 1.69 14.27
N ALA A 172 15.30 0.85 13.93
CA ALA A 172 14.27 1.22 12.97
C ALA A 172 13.45 2.43 13.45
N CYS A 173 13.11 2.47 14.74
CA CYS A 173 12.40 3.61 15.34
C CYS A 173 13.26 4.89 15.37
N LYS A 174 14.57 4.79 15.56
CA LYS A 174 15.51 5.93 15.48
C LYS A 174 15.61 6.46 14.06
N LEU A 175 15.75 5.59 13.05
CA LEU A 175 15.78 5.99 11.64
C LEU A 175 14.49 6.70 11.23
N ALA A 176 13.34 6.22 11.70
CA ALA A 176 12.04 6.83 11.49
C ALA A 176 11.74 8.03 12.41
N LEU A 177 12.66 8.43 13.30
CA LEU A 177 12.51 9.51 14.28
C LEU A 177 11.28 9.39 15.20
N ILE A 178 10.85 8.17 15.52
CA ILE A 178 9.72 7.90 16.44
C ILE A 178 10.17 7.35 17.80
N TYR A 179 11.42 6.95 17.93
CA TYR A 179 11.96 6.31 19.13
C TYR A 179 11.71 7.13 20.40
N ASN A 180 12.03 8.41 20.41
CA ASN A 180 11.87 9.28 21.58
C ASN A 180 10.40 9.41 21.97
N ASP A 181 9.50 9.61 20.99
CA ASP A 181 8.06 9.68 21.27
C ASP A 181 7.57 8.41 21.98
N ILE A 182 8.02 7.23 21.53
CA ILE A 182 7.65 5.95 22.15
C ILE A 182 8.22 5.83 23.55
N GLN A 183 9.48 6.24 23.78
CA GLN A 183 10.12 6.15 25.09
C GLN A 183 9.49 7.08 26.14
N GLU A 184 8.89 8.19 25.73
CA GLU A 184 8.15 9.13 26.58
C GLU A 184 6.75 8.61 26.97
N MET A 185 6.22 7.60 26.26
CA MET A 185 4.94 6.99 26.61
C MET A 185 5.06 6.12 27.87
N PRO A 186 4.07 6.12 28.79
CA PRO A 186 4.12 5.35 30.04
C PRO A 186 4.39 3.84 29.84
N LEU A 187 3.82 3.25 28.81
CA LEU A 187 3.94 1.82 28.48
C LEU A 187 4.91 1.56 27.31
N LYS A 188 5.56 2.59 26.78
CA LYS A 188 6.53 2.48 25.67
C LYS A 188 5.98 1.61 24.53
N TYR A 189 6.68 0.55 24.13
CA TYR A 189 6.26 -0.37 23.06
C TYR A 189 4.98 -1.15 23.38
N GLU A 190 4.63 -1.31 24.66
CA GLU A 190 3.40 -1.98 25.11
C GLU A 190 2.18 -1.02 25.14
N THR A 191 2.34 0.24 24.70
CA THR A 191 1.24 1.19 24.56
C THR A 191 0.22 0.63 23.56
N LYS A 192 -1.05 0.54 24.02
CA LYS A 192 -2.15 0.00 23.21
C LYS A 192 -2.70 1.06 22.27
N LEU A 193 -2.90 0.66 21.04
CA LEU A 193 -3.55 1.43 19.98
C LEU A 193 -4.97 0.87 19.75
N ASP A 194 -5.93 1.75 19.56
CA ASP A 194 -7.26 1.42 19.05
C ASP A 194 -7.24 1.33 17.51
N GLU A 195 -8.37 1.01 16.87
CA GLU A 195 -8.48 0.89 15.41
C GLU A 195 -8.04 2.16 14.66
N GLU A 196 -8.27 3.33 15.25
CA GLU A 196 -7.89 4.61 14.66
C GLU A 196 -6.53 5.11 15.17
N ALA A 197 -5.91 4.40 16.10
CA ALA A 197 -4.66 4.79 16.78
C ALA A 197 -4.71 6.25 17.30
N THR A 198 -5.82 6.60 18.00
CA THR A 198 -6.13 7.97 18.44
C THR A 198 -5.09 8.56 19.39
N VAL A 199 -4.34 7.71 20.07
CA VAL A 199 -3.24 8.09 20.98
C VAL A 199 -2.07 8.75 20.23
N LEU A 200 -1.95 8.50 18.91
CA LEU A 200 -0.86 8.99 18.08
C LEU A 200 -1.31 10.15 17.18
N SER A 201 -0.47 11.17 17.06
CA SER A 201 -0.64 12.21 16.04
C SER A 201 -0.46 11.66 14.63
N GLY A 202 -0.94 12.36 13.61
CA GLY A 202 -0.78 11.94 12.19
C GLY A 202 0.70 11.71 11.81
N GLY A 203 1.59 12.60 12.24
CA GLY A 203 3.03 12.45 12.00
C GLY A 203 3.64 11.27 12.76
N GLN A 204 3.18 10.96 13.98
CA GLN A 204 3.62 9.78 14.72
C GLN A 204 3.15 8.48 14.04
N LYS A 205 1.91 8.45 13.54
CA LYS A 205 1.39 7.31 12.76
C LYS A 205 2.23 7.04 11.51
N GLN A 206 2.58 8.08 10.75
CA GLN A 206 3.45 7.96 9.58
C GLN A 206 4.84 7.44 9.96
N ARG A 207 5.47 8.02 10.99
CA ARG A 207 6.78 7.57 11.45
C ARG A 207 6.78 6.14 11.98
N LEU A 208 5.71 5.72 12.67
CA LEU A 208 5.56 4.34 13.14
C LEU A 208 5.40 3.35 11.98
N THR A 209 4.60 3.71 10.96
CA THR A 209 4.45 2.90 9.74
C THR A 209 5.77 2.80 8.96
N LEU A 210 6.56 3.87 8.95
CA LEU A 210 7.89 3.86 8.36
C LEU A 210 8.84 2.93 9.13
N ALA A 211 8.86 3.00 10.47
CA ALA A 211 9.68 2.10 11.30
C ALA A 211 9.31 0.62 11.02
N ARG A 212 8.01 0.30 10.90
CA ARG A 212 7.54 -1.04 10.52
C ARG A 212 8.09 -1.47 9.16
N ALA A 213 8.07 -0.60 8.15
CA ALA A 213 8.60 -0.91 6.83
C ALA A 213 10.12 -1.19 6.85
N LEU A 214 10.86 -0.45 7.67
CA LEU A 214 12.32 -0.64 7.84
C LEU A 214 12.68 -1.98 8.49
N LEU A 215 11.79 -2.56 9.29
CA LEU A 215 11.97 -3.87 9.91
C LEU A 215 11.74 -5.04 8.94
N THR A 216 11.06 -4.80 7.81
CA THR A 216 10.83 -5.84 6.80
C THR A 216 12.13 -6.24 6.11
N SER A 217 12.17 -7.46 5.55
CA SER A 217 13.26 -7.94 4.70
C SER A 217 13.18 -7.44 3.26
N ALA A 218 12.19 -6.60 2.92
CA ALA A 218 11.97 -6.11 1.58
C ALA A 218 13.19 -5.35 1.04
N ARG A 219 13.58 -5.67 -0.18
CA ARG A 219 14.70 -5.03 -0.87
C ARG A 219 14.28 -3.75 -1.61
N VAL A 220 13.01 -3.60 -1.90
CA VAL A 220 12.44 -2.42 -2.55
C VAL A 220 11.41 -1.77 -1.62
N LEU A 221 11.60 -0.50 -1.30
CA LEU A 221 10.66 0.29 -0.51
C LEU A 221 10.06 1.38 -1.39
N ILE A 222 8.74 1.42 -1.47
CA ILE A 222 8.01 2.45 -2.23
C ILE A 222 7.27 3.36 -1.24
N PHE A 223 7.60 4.64 -1.27
CA PHE A 223 7.03 5.68 -0.42
C PHE A 223 6.05 6.52 -1.24
N ASP A 224 4.73 6.25 -1.12
CA ASP A 224 3.70 7.01 -1.83
C ASP A 224 3.20 8.15 -0.94
N GLU A 225 3.82 9.32 -1.06
CA GLU A 225 3.50 10.52 -0.26
C GLU A 225 3.46 10.26 1.26
N SER A 226 4.11 9.21 1.70
CA SER A 226 4.03 8.69 3.07
C SER A 226 4.70 9.61 4.13
N THR A 227 5.23 10.76 3.71
CA THR A 227 5.81 11.79 4.58
C THR A 227 5.02 13.11 4.56
N SER A 228 3.85 13.14 3.91
CA SER A 228 3.08 14.37 3.67
C SER A 228 2.54 15.05 4.95
N SER A 229 2.30 14.30 6.03
CA SER A 229 1.83 14.81 7.31
C SER A 229 2.97 15.23 8.25
N LEU A 230 4.22 15.17 7.80
CA LEU A 230 5.38 15.57 8.58
C LEU A 230 5.73 17.04 8.36
N ASP A 231 6.28 17.67 9.37
CA ASP A 231 6.89 18.97 9.23
C ASP A 231 8.16 18.88 8.34
N PRO A 232 8.55 19.96 7.65
CA PRO A 232 9.66 19.93 6.69
C PRO A 232 11.01 19.52 7.29
N ILE A 233 11.25 19.80 8.57
CA ILE A 233 12.51 19.49 9.25
C ILE A 233 12.59 17.99 9.51
N THR A 234 11.54 17.42 10.08
CA THR A 234 11.42 15.98 10.35
C THR A 234 11.47 15.17 9.05
N GLU A 235 10.72 15.59 8.02
CA GLU A 235 10.74 14.95 6.70
C GLU A 235 12.16 14.93 6.10
N LYS A 236 12.85 16.07 6.11
CA LYS A 236 14.23 16.17 5.60
C LYS A 236 15.17 15.18 6.27
N ARG A 237 15.11 15.08 7.61
CA ARG A 237 15.97 14.16 8.40
C ARG A 237 15.65 12.71 8.12
N ILE A 238 14.36 12.35 8.02
CA ILE A 238 13.94 10.98 7.66
C ILE A 238 14.47 10.62 6.28
N VAL A 239 14.29 11.48 5.29
CA VAL A 239 14.81 11.23 3.93
C VAL A 239 16.33 11.06 3.94
N GLU A 240 17.08 11.87 4.71
CA GLU A 240 18.52 11.71 4.86
C GLU A 240 18.86 10.33 5.44
N ASN A 241 18.23 9.93 6.54
CA ASN A 241 18.43 8.61 7.13
C ASN A 241 18.12 7.47 6.14
N LEU A 242 17.04 7.60 5.36
CA LEU A 242 16.65 6.58 4.37
C LEU A 242 17.69 6.45 3.24
N LEU A 243 18.21 7.57 2.76
CA LEU A 243 19.18 7.59 1.67
C LEU A 243 20.54 6.97 2.06
N GLU A 244 20.88 6.94 3.36
CA GLU A 244 22.08 6.29 3.89
C GLU A 244 21.98 4.75 3.89
N ILE A 245 20.79 4.17 3.71
CA ILE A 245 20.61 2.72 3.62
C ILE A 245 21.04 2.25 2.24
N GLU A 246 22.17 1.59 2.13
CA GLU A 246 22.81 1.24 0.85
C GLU A 246 22.24 -0.02 0.19
N ASP A 247 21.70 -0.95 0.97
CA ASP A 247 21.30 -2.29 0.53
C ASP A 247 19.85 -2.41 0.04
N ARG A 248 19.15 -1.29 -0.17
CA ARG A 248 17.74 -1.27 -0.59
C ARG A 248 17.49 -0.28 -1.72
N THR A 249 16.67 -0.69 -2.67
CA THR A 249 16.09 0.22 -3.67
C THR A 249 14.97 1.04 -3.02
N MET A 250 14.99 2.36 -3.22
CA MET A 250 13.95 3.25 -2.67
C MET A 250 13.30 4.08 -3.76
N ILE A 251 11.99 4.02 -3.81
CA ILE A 251 11.17 4.74 -4.79
C ILE A 251 10.30 5.74 -4.04
N PHE A 252 10.55 7.02 -4.23
CA PHE A 252 9.80 8.10 -3.61
C PHE A 252 8.80 8.67 -4.62
N ILE A 253 7.51 8.54 -4.36
CA ILE A 253 6.47 9.29 -5.06
C ILE A 253 6.26 10.57 -4.28
N ALA A 254 6.74 11.69 -4.82
CA ALA A 254 6.83 12.91 -4.08
C ALA A 254 6.05 14.05 -4.75
N HIS A 255 5.26 14.76 -3.96
CA HIS A 255 4.78 16.09 -4.32
C HIS A 255 5.84 17.19 -4.05
N ARG A 256 6.74 16.94 -3.09
CA ARG A 256 7.81 17.87 -2.76
C ARG A 256 9.09 17.51 -3.52
N LEU A 257 9.53 18.40 -4.38
CA LEU A 257 10.71 18.20 -5.24
C LEU A 257 12.04 18.19 -4.45
N SER A 258 12.04 18.53 -3.15
CA SER A 258 13.24 18.53 -2.31
C SER A 258 13.98 17.20 -2.29
N ILE A 259 13.26 16.08 -2.42
CA ILE A 259 13.81 14.72 -2.49
C ILE A 259 14.57 14.50 -3.79
N ALA A 260 14.08 15.07 -4.89
CA ALA A 260 14.68 14.90 -6.22
C ALA A 260 16.15 15.34 -6.33
N LYS A 261 16.58 16.26 -5.46
CA LYS A 261 18.01 16.67 -5.38
C LYS A 261 18.95 15.59 -4.82
N LYS A 262 18.42 14.65 -4.06
CA LYS A 262 19.21 13.75 -3.22
C LYS A 262 19.24 12.32 -3.76
N VAL A 263 18.39 12.01 -4.74
CA VAL A 263 18.28 10.68 -5.35
C VAL A 263 19.17 10.54 -6.58
N ASN A 264 19.45 9.29 -6.97
CA ASN A 264 20.26 8.98 -8.15
C ASN A 264 19.53 9.29 -9.45
N LYS A 265 18.21 9.10 -9.46
CA LYS A 265 17.39 9.20 -10.66
C LYS A 265 16.06 9.87 -10.35
N VAL A 266 15.64 10.74 -11.23
CA VAL A 266 14.33 11.40 -11.21
C VAL A 266 13.57 10.99 -12.45
N VAL A 267 12.29 10.65 -12.27
CA VAL A 267 11.35 10.31 -13.35
C VAL A 267 10.20 11.30 -13.30
N VAL A 268 9.95 11.98 -14.40
CA VAL A 268 8.88 12.97 -14.52
C VAL A 268 7.71 12.34 -15.27
N MET A 269 6.55 12.29 -14.60
CA MET A 269 5.32 11.80 -15.21
C MET A 269 4.36 12.94 -15.52
N ARG A 270 3.87 12.97 -16.75
CA ARG A 270 2.83 13.88 -17.21
C ARG A 270 1.93 13.18 -18.22
N ASP A 271 0.65 13.47 -18.18
CA ASP A 271 -0.33 12.95 -19.13
C ASP A 271 -0.23 11.42 -19.31
N ARG A 272 -0.05 10.69 -18.18
CA ARG A 272 0.01 9.20 -18.12
C ARG A 272 1.28 8.57 -18.71
N LYS A 273 2.29 9.36 -19.03
CA LYS A 273 3.55 8.92 -19.62
C LYS A 273 4.74 9.37 -18.79
N ILE A 274 5.85 8.70 -18.95
CA ILE A 274 7.15 9.21 -18.54
C ILE A 274 7.63 10.13 -19.67
N ILE A 275 7.85 11.40 -19.35
CA ILE A 275 8.28 12.40 -20.33
C ILE A 275 9.75 12.77 -20.20
N GLU A 276 10.30 12.65 -18.98
CA GLU A 276 11.72 12.91 -18.72
C GLU A 276 12.22 11.92 -17.67
N GLN A 277 13.47 11.52 -17.78
CA GLN A 277 14.21 10.77 -16.78
C GLN A 277 15.69 11.10 -16.83
N GLY A 278 16.32 11.21 -15.67
CA GLY A 278 17.72 11.58 -15.52
C GLY A 278 18.05 11.99 -14.09
N THR A 279 19.23 12.53 -13.89
CA THR A 279 19.61 13.13 -12.60
C THR A 279 18.97 14.52 -12.44
N HIS A 280 18.87 14.99 -11.20
CA HIS A 280 18.37 16.34 -10.92
C HIS A 280 19.06 17.42 -11.78
N GLN A 281 20.40 17.36 -11.90
CA GLN A 281 21.17 18.36 -12.62
C GLN A 281 20.93 18.30 -14.14
N GLU A 282 20.86 17.10 -14.71
CA GLU A 282 20.57 16.93 -16.14
C GLU A 282 19.19 17.49 -16.49
N LEU A 283 18.16 17.15 -15.70
CA LEU A 283 16.80 17.59 -15.94
C LEU A 283 16.62 19.11 -15.78
N LEU A 284 17.34 19.73 -14.86
CA LEU A 284 17.35 21.20 -14.75
C LEU A 284 17.96 21.86 -15.99
N ASN A 285 19.04 21.27 -16.53
CA ASN A 285 19.73 21.83 -17.71
C ASN A 285 18.89 21.66 -19.00
N HIS A 286 17.99 20.71 -19.05
CA HIS A 286 17.09 20.53 -20.20
C HIS A 286 16.02 21.61 -20.33
N HIS A 287 15.73 22.39 -19.27
CA HIS A 287 14.73 23.45 -19.24
C HIS A 287 13.33 23.01 -19.73
N GLN A 288 12.93 21.76 -19.43
CA GLN A 288 11.64 21.19 -19.82
C GLN A 288 10.65 21.14 -18.63
N GLU A 289 9.80 20.12 -18.55
CA GLU A 289 8.76 20.01 -17.54
C GLU A 289 9.31 19.94 -16.11
N TYR A 290 10.42 19.21 -15.89
CA TYR A 290 11.05 19.15 -14.57
C TYR A 290 11.50 20.54 -14.09
N TYR A 291 12.09 21.33 -15.00
CA TYR A 291 12.51 22.70 -14.69
C TYR A 291 11.31 23.58 -14.31
N ASN A 292 10.20 23.44 -15.05
CA ASN A 292 8.97 24.18 -14.76
C ASN A 292 8.38 23.78 -13.39
N LEU A 293 8.33 22.47 -13.09
CA LEU A 293 7.86 21.97 -11.78
C LEU A 293 8.75 22.45 -10.63
N TRP A 294 10.06 22.58 -10.89
CA TRP A 294 11.03 23.02 -9.87
C TRP A 294 10.88 24.48 -9.51
N ASN A 295 10.53 25.33 -10.47
CA ASN A 295 10.42 26.78 -10.30
C ASN A 295 8.98 27.27 -10.01
N ALA A 296 8.00 26.37 -9.98
CA ALA A 296 6.60 26.66 -9.62
C ALA A 296 6.39 26.61 -8.10
#